data_cee2e27aa5b6de0c5966a7ece87d770e
#
_entry.id   cee2e27aa5b6de0c5966a7ece87d770e
#
_cell.length_a   1.000
_cell.length_b   1.000
_cell.length_c   1.000
_cell.angle_alpha   90.00
_cell.angle_beta   90.00
_cell.angle_gamma   90.00
#
_symmetry.space_group_name_H-M   'P 1'
#
loop_
_entity.id
_entity.type
_entity.pdbx_description
1 polymer ?
#
loop_
_entity_poly.entity_id
_entity_poly.type
_entity_poly.pdbx_seq_one_letter_code
_entity_poly.pdbx_strand_id
1 'polypeptide(L)'
;MTGNSHSETLEPKRDGSDIGEWLCGILGRYPASYREIDKYLREIMEDFQDFVNEIIGKELKSLVVRFEKNKATLNVDFQDLSDGEKCFFLCALVLAANKFYGPIFCFWDEPDNYLSLSIVGHFMISLQRSFIKNGQILVTSHNPEAIRKFSDENTFFLDKKSHLEPTLIRLLSEIPGRGDRVDLINDLICGDIEL
;
A
#
# COMPACT_ATOMS: atom_id res chain seq x y z
N MET A 1 -9.80 5.84 7.57
CA MET A 1 -9.83 6.39 6.17
C MET A 1 -11.24 6.77 5.83
N THR A 2 -11.47 7.91 5.20
CA THR A 2 -12.81 8.32 4.73
C THR A 2 -12.79 8.60 3.23
N GLY A 3 -13.80 8.10 2.52
CA GLY A 3 -14.01 8.37 1.11
C GLY A 3 -14.72 9.70 0.82
N ASN A 4 -15.16 10.39 1.85
CA ASN A 4 -15.83 11.68 1.71
C ASN A 4 -14.81 12.79 1.43
N SER A 5 -15.19 13.74 0.56
CA SER A 5 -14.37 14.90 0.24
C SER A 5 -15.18 16.18 0.16
N HIS A 6 -14.67 17.23 0.80
CA HIS A 6 -15.15 18.59 0.71
C HIS A 6 -14.21 19.49 -0.10
N SER A 7 -12.99 19.03 -0.31
CA SER A 7 -11.92 19.74 -0.99
C SER A 7 -11.08 18.78 -1.84
N GLU A 8 -10.07 19.30 -2.50
CA GLU A 8 -9.14 18.55 -3.33
C GLU A 8 -7.70 18.80 -2.81
N THR A 9 -6.90 17.75 -2.64
CA THR A 9 -5.51 17.86 -2.22
C THR A 9 -4.61 16.92 -3.03
N LEU A 10 -3.34 17.30 -3.19
CA LEU A 10 -2.28 16.40 -3.66
C LEU A 10 -1.34 15.98 -2.52
N GLU A 11 -1.55 16.53 -1.33
CA GLU A 11 -0.76 16.25 -0.13
C GLU A 11 -1.65 15.53 0.90
N PRO A 12 -1.67 14.20 0.92
CA PRO A 12 -2.51 13.44 1.84
C PRO A 12 -2.01 13.58 3.28
N LYS A 13 -2.92 13.46 4.23
CA LYS A 13 -2.59 13.36 5.65
C LYS A 13 -1.88 12.04 5.95
N ARG A 14 -1.03 12.07 6.96
CA ARG A 14 -0.20 10.93 7.36
C ARG A 14 -1.02 9.67 7.74
N ASP A 15 -2.23 9.84 8.25
CA ASP A 15 -3.12 8.77 8.67
C ASP A 15 -4.07 8.29 7.55
N GLY A 16 -3.98 8.88 6.35
CA GLY A 16 -4.85 8.59 5.22
C GLY A 16 -6.33 8.92 5.48
N SER A 17 -6.63 9.78 6.48
CA SER A 17 -8.02 10.13 6.81
C SER A 17 -8.73 10.90 5.70
N ASP A 18 -7.99 11.49 4.77
CA ASP A 18 -8.46 12.33 3.66
C ASP A 18 -8.32 11.67 2.28
N ILE A 19 -8.36 10.35 2.22
CA ILE A 19 -8.16 9.60 0.97
C ILE A 19 -9.14 10.04 -0.14
N GLY A 20 -10.38 10.42 0.20
CA GLY A 20 -11.35 10.95 -0.75
C GLY A 20 -10.92 12.30 -1.34
N GLU A 21 -10.37 13.20 -0.53
CA GLU A 21 -9.84 14.50 -0.98
C GLU A 21 -8.60 14.32 -1.86
N TRP A 22 -7.72 13.38 -1.50
CA TRP A 22 -6.53 13.05 -2.29
C TRP A 22 -6.89 12.44 -3.65
N LEU A 23 -7.83 11.49 -3.67
CA LEU A 23 -8.36 10.95 -4.93
C LEU A 23 -8.95 12.05 -5.82
N CYS A 24 -9.78 12.95 -5.25
CA CYS A 24 -10.34 14.08 -6.01
C CYS A 24 -9.24 14.98 -6.58
N GLY A 25 -8.20 15.30 -5.81
CA GLY A 25 -7.09 16.12 -6.26
C GLY A 25 -6.29 15.47 -7.39
N ILE A 26 -6.00 14.15 -7.27
CA ILE A 26 -5.31 13.40 -8.32
C ILE A 26 -6.15 13.37 -9.60
N LEU A 27 -7.42 13.00 -9.52
CA LEU A 27 -8.30 12.89 -10.70
C LEU A 27 -8.55 14.25 -11.35
N GLY A 28 -8.72 15.30 -10.56
CA GLY A 28 -8.93 16.66 -11.05
C GLY A 28 -7.71 17.20 -11.80
N ARG A 29 -6.51 16.97 -11.28
CA ARG A 29 -5.29 17.49 -11.90
C ARG A 29 -4.68 16.57 -12.95
N TYR A 30 -4.85 15.27 -12.78
CA TYR A 30 -4.29 14.22 -13.66
C TYR A 30 -5.38 13.22 -14.07
N PRO A 31 -6.32 13.57 -14.96
CA PRO A 31 -7.46 12.68 -15.31
C PRO A 31 -7.04 11.30 -15.84
N ALA A 32 -5.85 11.21 -16.46
CA ALA A 32 -5.29 9.94 -16.93
C ALA A 32 -4.97 8.95 -15.78
N SER A 33 -4.86 9.43 -14.54
CA SER A 33 -4.61 8.61 -13.36
C SER A 33 -5.76 7.64 -13.07
N TYR A 34 -6.99 7.98 -13.45
CA TYR A 34 -8.13 7.08 -13.30
C TYR A 34 -7.84 5.69 -13.87
N ARG A 35 -7.26 5.65 -15.09
CA ARG A 35 -6.96 4.37 -15.75
C ARG A 35 -5.93 3.53 -14.98
N GLU A 36 -4.94 4.16 -14.35
CA GLU A 36 -3.94 3.43 -13.58
C GLU A 36 -4.52 2.90 -12.27
N ILE A 37 -5.33 3.71 -11.59
CA ILE A 37 -6.04 3.32 -10.37
C ILE A 37 -7.00 2.16 -10.68
N ASP A 38 -7.87 2.32 -11.69
CA ASP A 38 -8.83 1.29 -12.12
C ASP A 38 -8.12 -0.02 -12.50
N LYS A 39 -7.03 0.07 -13.28
CA LYS A 39 -6.25 -1.09 -13.69
C LYS A 39 -5.71 -1.87 -12.49
N TYR A 40 -5.09 -1.17 -11.53
CA TYR A 40 -4.54 -1.84 -10.35
C TYR A 40 -5.64 -2.50 -9.50
N LEU A 41 -6.77 -1.81 -9.30
CA LEU A 41 -7.88 -2.35 -8.52
C LEU A 41 -8.49 -3.59 -9.16
N ARG A 42 -8.61 -3.61 -10.51
CA ARG A 42 -9.05 -4.82 -11.26
C ARG A 42 -8.07 -5.99 -11.17
N GLU A 43 -6.79 -5.71 -11.06
CA GLU A 43 -5.78 -6.76 -10.91
C GLU A 43 -5.81 -7.42 -9.54
N ILE A 44 -6.28 -6.71 -8.50
CA ILE A 44 -6.24 -7.21 -7.13
C ILE A 44 -7.60 -7.63 -6.57
N MET A 45 -8.71 -7.10 -7.09
CA MET A 45 -10.09 -7.42 -6.71
C MET A 45 -10.84 -7.97 -7.92
N GLU A 46 -11.13 -9.27 -7.92
CA GLU A 46 -11.71 -9.99 -9.09
C GLU A 46 -13.08 -9.47 -9.51
N ASP A 47 -13.89 -9.00 -8.57
CA ASP A 47 -15.26 -8.53 -8.79
C ASP A 47 -15.37 -7.00 -8.85
N PHE A 48 -14.24 -6.28 -8.79
CA PHE A 48 -14.22 -4.83 -8.93
C PHE A 48 -14.63 -4.41 -10.35
N GLN A 49 -15.62 -3.54 -10.46
CA GLN A 49 -16.08 -3.00 -11.74
C GLN A 49 -15.56 -1.59 -12.00
N ASP A 50 -15.88 -0.66 -11.13
CA ASP A 50 -15.40 0.73 -11.19
C ASP A 50 -15.55 1.44 -9.83
N PHE A 51 -15.14 2.70 -9.79
CA PHE A 51 -15.42 3.58 -8.67
C PHE A 51 -15.87 4.95 -9.18
N VAL A 52 -16.72 5.61 -8.42
CA VAL A 52 -17.24 6.95 -8.75
C VAL A 52 -17.23 7.85 -7.52
N ASN A 53 -16.98 9.14 -7.75
CA ASN A 53 -17.21 10.17 -6.75
C ASN A 53 -18.63 10.73 -6.96
N GLU A 54 -19.57 10.25 -6.17
CA GLU A 54 -20.95 10.72 -6.21
C GLU A 54 -21.07 12.06 -5.47
N ILE A 55 -21.80 13.00 -6.07
CA ILE A 55 -22.05 14.29 -5.44
C ILE A 55 -23.23 14.14 -4.49
N ILE A 56 -22.99 14.36 -3.19
CA ILE A 56 -24.02 14.35 -2.16
C ILE A 56 -24.30 15.78 -1.73
N GLY A 57 -25.45 16.32 -2.14
CA GLY A 57 -25.82 17.71 -1.85
C GLY A 57 -25.02 18.74 -2.68
N LYS A 58 -24.56 19.83 -2.05
CA LYS A 58 -23.94 20.94 -2.81
C LYS A 58 -22.41 20.88 -2.87
N GLU A 59 -21.76 20.30 -1.87
CA GLU A 59 -20.30 20.43 -1.68
C GLU A 59 -19.61 19.13 -1.27
N LEU A 60 -20.38 18.07 -0.95
CA LEU A 60 -19.85 16.79 -0.50
C LEU A 60 -19.81 15.81 -1.67
N LYS A 61 -18.67 15.20 -1.90
CA LYS A 61 -18.52 14.02 -2.75
C LYS A 61 -18.28 12.80 -1.87
N SER A 62 -18.84 11.66 -2.22
CA SER A 62 -18.58 10.36 -1.59
C SER A 62 -18.04 9.38 -2.62
N LEU A 63 -17.00 8.69 -2.25
CA LEU A 63 -16.44 7.62 -3.07
C LEU A 63 -17.27 6.35 -2.89
N VAL A 64 -17.88 5.92 -3.99
CA VAL A 64 -18.65 4.67 -4.09
C VAL A 64 -17.91 3.71 -5.00
N VAL A 65 -17.79 2.47 -4.56
CA VAL A 65 -17.13 1.38 -5.30
C VAL A 65 -18.20 0.42 -5.80
N ARG A 66 -18.10 0.05 -7.08
CA ARG A 66 -18.99 -0.88 -7.73
C ARG A 66 -18.32 -2.22 -7.92
N PHE A 67 -19.02 -3.25 -7.49
CA PHE A 67 -18.64 -4.64 -7.70
C PHE A 67 -19.65 -5.32 -8.61
N GLU A 68 -19.18 -6.22 -9.48
CA GLU A 68 -20.04 -7.03 -10.35
C GLU A 68 -19.59 -8.50 -10.34
N LYS A 69 -20.54 -9.41 -10.12
CA LYS A 69 -20.34 -10.85 -10.24
C LYS A 69 -21.60 -11.52 -10.76
N ASN A 70 -21.47 -12.29 -11.84
CA ASN A 70 -22.59 -13.04 -12.45
C ASN A 70 -23.83 -12.17 -12.78
N LYS A 71 -23.61 -10.94 -13.29
CA LYS A 71 -24.63 -9.92 -13.60
C LYS A 71 -25.32 -9.31 -12.37
N ALA A 72 -24.94 -9.65 -11.17
CA ALA A 72 -25.36 -8.93 -9.97
C ALA A 72 -24.37 -7.80 -9.71
N THR A 73 -24.87 -6.61 -9.44
CA THR A 73 -24.09 -5.41 -9.14
C THR A 73 -24.32 -5.00 -7.69
N LEU A 74 -23.28 -4.54 -7.02
CA LEU A 74 -23.33 -4.00 -5.65
C LEU A 74 -22.56 -2.68 -5.61
N ASN A 75 -23.18 -1.64 -5.10
CA ASN A 75 -22.53 -0.36 -4.79
C ASN A 75 -22.23 -0.33 -3.29
N VAL A 76 -21.00 -0.05 -2.94
CA VAL A 76 -20.53 0.02 -1.55
C VAL A 76 -19.87 1.36 -1.31
N ASP A 77 -20.28 2.08 -0.28
CA ASP A 77 -19.59 3.29 0.15
C ASP A 77 -18.17 2.93 0.59
N PHE A 78 -17.19 3.75 0.24
CA PHE A 78 -15.79 3.49 0.58
C PHE A 78 -15.57 3.23 2.08
N GLN A 79 -16.31 3.91 2.95
CA GLN A 79 -16.22 3.73 4.39
C GLN A 79 -16.63 2.33 4.86
N ASP A 80 -17.49 1.64 4.10
CA ASP A 80 -18.03 0.31 4.42
C ASP A 80 -17.17 -0.82 3.82
N LEU A 81 -16.14 -0.50 3.04
CA LEU A 81 -15.14 -1.44 2.58
C LEU A 81 -14.35 -2.02 3.76
N SER A 82 -13.85 -3.22 3.62
CA SER A 82 -12.88 -3.82 4.55
C SER A 82 -11.58 -2.99 4.59
N ASP A 83 -10.80 -3.11 5.66
CA ASP A 83 -9.52 -2.41 5.77
C ASP A 83 -8.52 -2.85 4.70
N GLY A 84 -8.57 -4.12 4.26
CA GLY A 84 -7.77 -4.61 3.14
C GLY A 84 -8.15 -3.94 1.82
N GLU A 85 -9.43 -3.82 1.50
CA GLU A 85 -9.90 -3.13 0.30
C GLU A 85 -9.53 -1.64 0.33
N LYS A 86 -9.66 -0.98 1.47
CA LYS A 86 -9.19 0.40 1.68
C LYS A 86 -7.68 0.52 1.44
N CYS A 87 -6.90 -0.47 1.88
CA CYS A 87 -5.47 -0.53 1.64
C CYS A 87 -5.14 -0.64 0.14
N PHE A 88 -5.94 -1.39 -0.64
CA PHE A 88 -5.78 -1.44 -2.10
C PHE A 88 -6.00 -0.10 -2.76
N PHE A 89 -7.02 0.64 -2.36
CA PHE A 89 -7.24 2.01 -2.85
C PHE A 89 -6.08 2.92 -2.49
N LEU A 90 -5.58 2.87 -1.26
CA LEU A 90 -4.42 3.66 -0.85
C LEU A 90 -3.20 3.32 -1.70
N CYS A 91 -2.93 2.04 -1.94
CA CYS A 91 -1.85 1.60 -2.81
C CYS A 91 -2.03 2.15 -4.24
N ALA A 92 -3.23 2.02 -4.82
CA ALA A 92 -3.54 2.55 -6.14
C ALA A 92 -3.25 4.06 -6.26
N LEU A 93 -3.59 4.83 -5.22
CA LEU A 93 -3.30 6.26 -5.15
C LEU A 93 -1.80 6.56 -5.04
N VAL A 94 -1.07 5.80 -4.22
CA VAL A 94 0.40 5.91 -4.10
C VAL A 94 1.08 5.63 -5.44
N LEU A 95 0.66 4.57 -6.14
CA LEU A 95 1.20 4.22 -7.47
C LEU A 95 0.89 5.32 -8.50
N ALA A 96 -0.34 5.83 -8.51
CA ALA A 96 -0.75 6.93 -9.38
C ALA A 96 0.02 8.22 -9.06
N ALA A 97 0.15 8.57 -7.78
CA ALA A 97 0.91 9.72 -7.31
C ALA A 97 2.35 9.68 -7.79
N ASN A 98 3.04 8.55 -7.56
CA ASN A 98 4.43 8.39 -7.99
C ASN A 98 4.59 8.53 -9.51
N LYS A 99 3.62 8.04 -10.27
CA LYS A 99 3.65 8.08 -11.75
C LYS A 99 3.35 9.45 -12.33
N PHE A 100 2.38 10.20 -11.77
CA PHE A 100 1.83 11.39 -12.42
C PHE A 100 2.39 12.71 -11.90
N TYR A 101 2.74 12.80 -10.63
CA TYR A 101 3.36 14.00 -10.06
C TYR A 101 4.61 13.71 -9.21
N GLY A 102 5.06 12.45 -9.18
CA GLY A 102 6.33 12.09 -8.55
C GLY A 102 7.55 12.71 -9.20
N PRO A 103 8.75 12.41 -8.69
CA PRO A 103 9.05 11.38 -7.71
C PRO A 103 8.53 11.69 -6.32
N ILE A 104 7.93 10.71 -5.64
CA ILE A 104 7.50 10.86 -4.25
C ILE A 104 8.41 10.05 -3.32
N PHE A 105 8.50 10.48 -2.07
CA PHE A 105 8.96 9.67 -0.95
C PHE A 105 7.74 9.12 -0.21
N CYS A 106 7.65 7.80 -0.11
CA CYS A 106 6.59 7.12 0.62
C CYS A 106 7.18 6.38 1.81
N PHE A 107 6.74 6.71 3.03
CA PHE A 107 6.96 5.89 4.21
C PHE A 107 5.65 5.19 4.56
N TRP A 108 5.66 3.87 4.58
CA TRP A 108 4.46 3.08 4.88
C TRP A 108 4.76 2.03 5.93
N ASP A 109 4.14 2.20 7.08
CA ASP A 109 4.30 1.32 8.23
C ASP A 109 3.29 0.19 8.14
N GLU A 110 3.79 -1.05 8.08
CA GLU A 110 3.03 -2.30 8.03
C GLU A 110 1.83 -2.28 7.05
N PRO A 111 2.02 -1.96 5.75
CA PRO A 111 0.91 -1.88 4.79
C PRO A 111 0.20 -3.21 4.54
N ASP A 112 0.79 -4.30 4.95
CA ASP A 112 0.33 -5.67 4.72
C ASP A 112 -0.49 -6.27 5.87
N ASN A 113 -0.65 -5.55 6.99
CA ASN A 113 -1.34 -6.05 8.19
C ASN A 113 -2.79 -6.50 7.96
N TYR A 114 -3.48 -5.92 6.98
CA TYR A 114 -4.88 -6.23 6.68
C TYR A 114 -5.04 -7.12 5.46
N LEU A 115 -3.94 -7.66 4.92
CA LEU A 115 -3.94 -8.41 3.68
C LEU A 115 -3.76 -9.91 3.93
N SER A 116 -4.41 -10.73 3.10
CA SER A 116 -4.14 -12.17 3.10
C SER A 116 -2.76 -12.46 2.51
N LEU A 117 -2.10 -13.52 2.97
CA LEU A 117 -0.77 -13.91 2.49
C LEU A 117 -0.68 -14.05 0.97
N SER A 118 -1.76 -14.53 0.33
CA SER A 118 -1.82 -14.69 -1.13
C SER A 118 -1.76 -13.35 -1.88
N ILE A 119 -2.22 -12.28 -1.26
CA ILE A 119 -2.29 -10.95 -1.88
C ILE A 119 -1.05 -10.12 -1.55
N VAL A 120 -0.44 -10.31 -0.38
CA VAL A 120 0.74 -9.55 0.07
C VAL A 120 1.85 -9.55 -0.98
N GLY A 121 2.14 -10.70 -1.56
CA GLY A 121 3.20 -10.82 -2.57
C GLY A 121 2.93 -9.94 -3.80
N HIS A 122 1.72 -9.92 -4.31
CA HIS A 122 1.33 -9.09 -5.46
C HIS A 122 1.36 -7.60 -5.12
N PHE A 123 0.85 -7.24 -3.95
CA PHE A 123 0.85 -5.87 -3.42
C PHE A 123 2.28 -5.32 -3.32
N MET A 124 3.19 -6.06 -2.68
CA MET A 124 4.58 -5.67 -2.50
C MET A 124 5.34 -5.53 -3.82
N ILE A 125 5.13 -6.46 -4.77
CA ILE A 125 5.74 -6.38 -6.10
C ILE A 125 5.26 -5.15 -6.87
N SER A 126 3.99 -4.76 -6.74
CA SER A 126 3.45 -3.57 -7.41
C SER A 126 4.11 -2.29 -6.88
N LEU A 127 4.28 -2.16 -5.58
CA LEU A 127 5.02 -1.06 -4.96
C LEU A 127 6.47 -1.03 -5.44
N GLN A 128 7.20 -2.15 -5.32
CA GLN A 128 8.59 -2.23 -5.74
C GLN A 128 8.79 -1.80 -7.21
N ARG A 129 7.97 -2.33 -8.12
CA ARG A 129 8.05 -1.99 -9.56
C ARG A 129 7.81 -0.52 -9.86
N SER A 130 6.94 0.14 -9.10
CA SER A 130 6.69 1.57 -9.26
C SER A 130 7.89 2.40 -8.82
N PHE A 131 8.46 2.07 -7.65
CA PHE A 131 9.50 2.88 -7.03
C PHE A 131 10.92 2.59 -7.53
N ILE A 132 11.20 1.42 -8.11
CA ILE A 132 12.48 1.16 -8.80
C ILE A 132 12.74 2.17 -9.94
N LYS A 133 11.70 2.64 -10.59
CA LYS A 133 11.81 3.55 -11.72
C LYS A 133 11.88 5.01 -11.32
N ASN A 134 11.21 5.36 -10.24
CA ASN A 134 11.01 6.75 -9.83
C ASN A 134 10.58 6.80 -8.36
N GLY A 135 11.09 7.78 -7.61
CA GLY A 135 10.76 7.97 -6.20
C GLY A 135 11.51 7.05 -5.24
N GLN A 136 11.12 7.11 -3.98
CA GLN A 136 11.67 6.29 -2.90
C GLN A 136 10.56 5.76 -2.01
N ILE A 137 10.67 4.51 -1.59
CA ILE A 137 9.75 3.91 -0.64
C ILE A 137 10.49 3.27 0.52
N LEU A 138 10.03 3.51 1.74
CA LEU A 138 10.44 2.83 2.94
C LEU A 138 9.22 2.11 3.52
N VAL A 139 9.32 0.80 3.64
CA VAL A 139 8.24 -0.05 4.15
C VAL A 139 8.74 -0.78 5.38
N THR A 140 7.95 -0.82 6.45
CA THR A 140 8.15 -1.76 7.55
C THR A 140 7.21 -2.94 7.38
N SER A 141 7.63 -4.13 7.76
CA SER A 141 6.79 -5.33 7.76
C SER A 141 7.41 -6.41 8.65
N HIS A 142 6.56 -7.19 9.26
CA HIS A 142 6.92 -8.44 9.93
C HIS A 142 6.32 -9.69 9.21
N ASN A 143 5.67 -9.48 8.07
CA ASN A 143 5.03 -10.54 7.29
C ASN A 143 6.06 -11.31 6.47
N PRO A 144 6.15 -12.65 6.63
CA PRO A 144 7.10 -13.47 5.89
C PRO A 144 7.05 -13.32 4.37
N GLU A 145 5.85 -13.18 3.80
CA GLU A 145 5.69 -13.05 2.37
C GLU A 145 6.15 -11.68 1.87
N ALA A 146 5.88 -10.61 2.63
CA ALA A 146 6.39 -9.27 2.33
C ALA A 146 7.92 -9.26 2.36
N ILE A 147 8.53 -9.84 3.41
CA ILE A 147 9.99 -9.94 3.55
C ILE A 147 10.59 -10.70 2.36
N ARG A 148 10.02 -11.84 1.97
CA ARG A 148 10.51 -12.63 0.84
C ARG A 148 10.44 -11.89 -0.50
N LYS A 149 9.38 -11.11 -0.71
CA LYS A 149 9.13 -10.45 -2.01
C LYS A 149 9.78 -9.08 -2.14
N PHE A 150 9.94 -8.37 -1.02
CA PHE A 150 10.41 -6.97 -1.05
C PHE A 150 11.87 -6.82 -0.58
N SER A 151 12.41 -7.80 0.17
CA SER A 151 13.78 -7.72 0.65
C SER A 151 14.81 -7.64 -0.47
N ASP A 152 15.75 -6.73 -0.31
CA ASP A 152 16.89 -6.51 -1.18
C ASP A 152 18.14 -6.12 -0.37
N GLU A 153 19.18 -5.60 -1.03
CA GLU A 153 20.41 -5.14 -0.38
C GLU A 153 20.22 -3.97 0.58
N ASN A 154 19.08 -3.26 0.49
CA ASN A 154 18.74 -2.13 1.36
C ASN A 154 17.77 -2.53 2.48
N THR A 155 17.63 -3.82 2.78
CA THR A 155 16.74 -4.29 3.85
C THR A 155 17.45 -4.16 5.20
N PHE A 156 16.78 -3.49 6.13
CA PHE A 156 17.23 -3.32 7.50
C PHE A 156 16.47 -4.26 8.44
N PHE A 157 17.21 -4.87 9.35
CA PHE A 157 16.66 -5.62 10.46
C PHE A 157 16.67 -4.75 11.72
N LEU A 158 15.52 -4.70 12.41
CA LEU A 158 15.35 -3.97 13.66
C LEU A 158 15.26 -4.99 14.80
N ASP A 159 16.20 -4.91 15.74
CA ASP A 159 16.21 -5.75 16.94
C ASP A 159 16.09 -4.91 18.21
N LYS A 160 15.25 -5.38 19.13
CA LYS A 160 15.07 -4.76 20.45
C LYS A 160 15.05 -5.80 21.55
N LYS A 161 16.18 -5.97 22.23
CA LYS A 161 16.35 -6.98 23.29
C LYS A 161 15.58 -6.64 24.57
N SER A 162 15.48 -5.38 24.92
CA SER A 162 14.77 -4.93 26.13
C SER A 162 14.22 -3.52 26.01
N HIS A 163 13.36 -3.13 26.94
CA HIS A 163 12.88 -1.74 27.02
C HIS A 163 13.93 -0.74 27.51
N LEU A 164 15.01 -1.24 28.13
CA LEU A 164 16.08 -0.42 28.66
C LEU A 164 17.25 -0.23 27.68
N GLU A 165 17.20 -0.92 26.55
CA GLU A 165 18.22 -0.85 25.51
C GLU A 165 17.67 -0.19 24.24
N PRO A 166 18.53 0.52 23.48
CA PRO A 166 18.13 1.09 22.21
C PRO A 166 17.80 -0.02 21.19
N THR A 167 16.89 0.26 20.27
CA THR A 167 16.68 -0.59 19.11
C THR A 167 17.92 -0.59 18.23
N LEU A 168 18.45 -1.77 17.93
CA LEU A 168 19.55 -1.94 16.99
C LEU A 168 19.00 -2.02 15.57
N ILE A 169 19.68 -1.35 14.64
CA ILE A 169 19.35 -1.37 13.22
C ILE A 169 20.59 -1.88 12.49
N ARG A 170 20.42 -2.96 11.70
CA ARG A 170 21.49 -3.57 10.92
C ARG A 170 21.01 -3.81 9.49
N LEU A 171 21.91 -3.68 8.53
CA LEU A 171 21.66 -4.17 7.18
C LEU A 171 21.54 -5.70 7.20
N LEU A 172 20.53 -6.22 6.50
CA LEU A 172 20.33 -7.67 6.41
C LEU A 172 21.57 -8.38 5.82
N SER A 173 22.28 -7.72 4.90
CA SER A 173 23.50 -8.21 4.28
C SER A 173 24.72 -8.28 5.22
N GLU A 174 24.67 -7.57 6.35
CA GLU A 174 25.74 -7.55 7.36
C GLU A 174 25.51 -8.58 8.47
N ILE A 175 24.34 -9.22 8.50
CA ILE A 175 24.03 -10.25 9.49
C ILE A 175 24.71 -11.55 9.07
N PRO A 176 25.54 -12.15 9.93
CA PRO A 176 26.15 -13.44 9.65
C PRO A 176 25.08 -14.52 9.53
N GLY A 177 24.85 -15.05 8.34
CA GLY A 177 23.87 -16.11 8.08
C GLY A 177 24.56 -17.42 7.71
N ARG A 178 23.84 -18.53 7.91
CA ARG A 178 24.23 -19.84 7.41
C ARG A 178 23.63 -20.06 6.05
N GLY A 179 24.38 -19.86 4.97
CA GLY A 179 23.89 -20.17 3.65
C GLY A 179 23.67 -18.95 2.75
N ASP A 180 22.76 -19.08 1.80
CA ASP A 180 22.43 -17.99 0.89
C ASP A 180 21.42 -17.00 1.50
N ARG A 181 21.03 -15.99 0.71
CA ARG A 181 20.06 -14.96 1.14
C ARG A 181 18.69 -15.54 1.51
N VAL A 182 18.28 -16.63 0.88
CA VAL A 182 16.98 -17.27 1.13
C VAL A 182 17.01 -17.94 2.51
N ASP A 183 18.11 -18.56 2.86
CA ASP A 183 18.32 -19.17 4.18
C ASP A 183 18.30 -18.09 5.27
N LEU A 184 18.99 -16.97 5.06
CA LEU A 184 18.99 -15.85 6.00
C LEU A 184 17.58 -15.26 6.22
N ILE A 185 16.79 -15.11 5.16
CA ILE A 185 15.41 -14.65 5.28
C ILE A 185 14.53 -15.67 6.03
N ASN A 186 14.74 -16.97 5.80
CA ASN A 186 14.03 -18.01 6.52
C ASN A 186 14.42 -18.04 8.01
N ASP A 187 15.70 -17.93 8.34
CA ASP A 187 16.19 -17.84 9.71
C ASP A 187 15.61 -16.62 10.44
N LEU A 188 15.51 -15.50 9.74
CA LEU A 188 14.88 -14.27 10.26
C LEU A 188 13.39 -14.48 10.56
N ILE A 189 12.66 -15.13 9.66
CA ILE A 189 11.23 -15.43 9.82
C ILE A 189 10.99 -16.42 10.97
N CYS A 190 11.88 -17.39 11.14
CA CYS A 190 11.80 -18.40 12.22
C CYS A 190 12.28 -17.86 13.58
N GLY A 191 12.95 -16.71 13.61
CA GLY A 191 13.55 -16.17 14.84
C GLY A 191 14.84 -16.85 15.24
N ASP A 192 15.50 -17.56 14.32
CA ASP A 192 16.72 -18.33 14.54
C ASP A 192 18.00 -17.49 14.37
N ILE A 193 17.87 -16.18 14.16
CA ILE A 193 19.00 -15.25 14.08
C ILE A 193 19.44 -14.86 15.49
N GLU A 194 20.61 -15.33 15.91
CA GLU A 194 21.32 -14.83 17.08
C GLU A 194 22.16 -13.60 16.68
N LEU A 195 21.86 -12.44 17.28
CA LEU A 195 22.52 -11.14 17.02
C LEU A 195 23.52 -10.77 18.14
#